data_be93dfad9ee724dc19c8d4fa598cf2d1
#
_entry.id   be93dfad9ee724dc19c8d4fa598cf2d1
#
_cell.length_a   1.000
_cell.length_b   1.000
_cell.length_c   1.000
_cell.angle_alpha   90.00
_cell.angle_beta   90.00
_cell.angle_gamma   90.00
#
_symmetry.space_group_name_H-M   'P 1'
#
loop_
_entity.id
_entity.type
_entity.pdbx_description
1 polymer ?
#
loop_
_entity_poly.entity_id
_entity_poly.type
_entity_poly.pdbx_seq_one_letter_code
_entity_poly.pdbx_strand_id
1 'polypeptide(L)'
;MKLLLDTSILIDVLRLRNQRREWLAELVRNGHSLSTTTLNIAEIYAGMRPAEENRTEALVSGLELYELDGPSARLAGKLKNTWARKGHTLTLAHTIVAAIAIERGCALLTDNRKDFPMPEVQLYPLP
;
A
#
# COMPACT_ATOMS: atom_id res chain seq x y z
N MET A 1 -14.11 -6.21 2.37
CA MET A 1 -13.70 -4.78 2.45
C MET A 1 -12.64 -4.47 1.42
N LYS A 2 -12.37 -3.21 1.18
CA LYS A 2 -11.29 -2.78 0.28
C LYS A 2 -9.97 -2.81 1.03
N LEU A 3 -8.99 -3.50 0.47
CA LEU A 3 -7.64 -3.60 1.04
C LEU A 3 -6.64 -2.94 0.11
N LEU A 4 -5.81 -2.06 0.66
CA LEU A 4 -4.73 -1.38 -0.07
C LEU A 4 -3.40 -2.03 0.31
N LEU A 5 -2.67 -2.52 -0.69
CA LEU A 5 -1.41 -3.23 -0.48
C LEU A 5 -0.25 -2.25 -0.61
N ASP A 6 0.55 -2.15 0.46
CA ASP A 6 1.79 -1.39 0.43
C ASP A 6 2.88 -2.18 -0.32
N THR A 7 3.93 -1.49 -0.71
CA THR A 7 5.05 -2.08 -1.45
C THR A 7 5.64 -3.30 -0.76
N SER A 8 5.76 -3.29 0.57
CA SER A 8 6.30 -4.43 1.33
C SER A 8 5.52 -5.73 1.08
N ILE A 9 4.20 -5.64 1.01
CA ILE A 9 3.34 -6.80 0.75
C ILE A 9 3.50 -7.27 -0.70
N LEU A 10 3.52 -6.32 -1.65
CA LEU A 10 3.68 -6.65 -3.07
C LEU A 10 5.02 -7.36 -3.34
N ILE A 11 6.09 -6.90 -2.71
CA ILE A 11 7.41 -7.53 -2.83
C ILE A 11 7.39 -8.95 -2.27
N ASP A 12 6.76 -9.16 -1.12
CA ASP A 12 6.64 -10.50 -0.54
C ASP A 12 5.91 -11.46 -1.46
N VAL A 13 4.83 -11.00 -2.11
CA VAL A 13 4.10 -11.82 -3.09
C VAL A 13 5.01 -12.19 -4.26
N LEU A 14 5.71 -11.21 -4.82
CA LEU A 14 6.58 -11.43 -5.98
C LEU A 14 7.76 -12.36 -5.67
N ARG A 15 8.26 -12.33 -4.44
CA ARG A 15 9.42 -13.12 -4.00
C ARG A 15 9.03 -14.35 -3.18
N LEU A 16 7.75 -14.69 -3.15
CA LEU A 16 7.21 -15.86 -2.45
C LEU A 16 7.61 -15.90 -0.98
N ARG A 17 7.56 -14.74 -0.30
CA ARG A 17 7.91 -14.60 1.12
C ARG A 17 6.67 -14.60 2.00
N ASN A 18 6.82 -15.10 3.22
CA ASN A 18 5.82 -15.02 4.30
C ASN A 18 4.44 -15.56 3.92
N GLN A 19 4.38 -16.43 2.90
CA GLN A 19 3.12 -17.01 2.42
C GLN A 19 2.08 -15.94 2.05
N ARG A 20 2.54 -14.76 1.64
CA ARG A 20 1.66 -13.63 1.33
C ARG A 20 0.76 -13.91 0.14
N ARG A 21 1.28 -14.60 -0.88
CA ARG A 21 0.48 -14.93 -2.07
C ARG A 21 -0.74 -15.78 -1.70
N GLU A 22 -0.54 -16.80 -0.89
CA GLU A 22 -1.59 -17.71 -0.44
C GLU A 22 -2.59 -16.97 0.45
N TRP A 23 -2.09 -16.11 1.33
CA TRP A 23 -2.92 -15.30 2.22
C TRP A 23 -3.80 -14.32 1.44
N LEU A 24 -3.25 -13.62 0.45
CA LEU A 24 -4.03 -12.71 -0.38
C LEU A 24 -5.11 -13.45 -1.17
N ALA A 25 -4.79 -14.64 -1.69
CA ALA A 25 -5.78 -15.47 -2.38
C ALA A 25 -6.94 -15.84 -1.45
N GLU A 26 -6.64 -16.15 -0.19
CA GLU A 26 -7.66 -16.43 0.82
C GLU A 26 -8.52 -15.21 1.11
N LEU A 27 -7.92 -14.03 1.24
CA LEU A 27 -8.66 -12.79 1.45
C LEU A 27 -9.64 -12.53 0.31
N VAL A 28 -9.21 -12.74 -0.94
CA VAL A 28 -10.09 -12.59 -2.10
C VAL A 28 -11.24 -13.60 -2.05
N ARG A 29 -10.97 -14.85 -1.71
CA ARG A 29 -12.02 -15.87 -1.55
C ARG A 29 -13.03 -15.48 -0.47
N ASN A 30 -12.59 -14.73 0.54
CA ASN A 30 -13.46 -14.27 1.63
C ASN A 30 -14.18 -12.94 1.31
N GLY A 31 -14.11 -12.49 0.06
CA GLY A 31 -14.88 -11.33 -0.39
C GLY A 31 -14.16 -9.99 -0.32
N HIS A 32 -12.88 -9.97 0.03
CA HIS A 32 -12.10 -8.72 0.02
C HIS A 32 -11.64 -8.37 -1.40
N SER A 33 -11.57 -7.07 -1.70
CA SER A 33 -10.99 -6.58 -2.94
C SER A 33 -9.59 -6.04 -2.67
N LEU A 34 -8.67 -6.29 -3.61
CA LEU A 34 -7.27 -5.88 -3.47
C LEU A 34 -6.98 -4.71 -4.39
N SER A 35 -6.26 -3.73 -3.85
CA SER A 35 -5.87 -2.52 -4.57
C SER A 35 -4.46 -2.13 -4.19
N THR A 36 -3.87 -1.22 -4.95
CA THR A 36 -2.63 -0.56 -4.62
C THR A 36 -2.62 0.83 -5.26
N THR A 37 -1.59 1.62 -5.01
CA THR A 37 -1.47 2.93 -5.62
C THR A 37 -0.47 2.90 -6.77
N THR A 38 -0.59 3.87 -7.68
CA THR A 38 0.39 4.01 -8.76
C THR A 38 1.78 4.36 -8.23
N LEU A 39 1.87 4.98 -7.04
CA LEU A 39 3.15 5.20 -6.36
C LEU A 39 3.81 3.86 -5.97
N ASN A 40 3.04 2.93 -5.40
CA ASN A 40 3.55 1.60 -5.04
C ASN A 40 4.00 0.84 -6.29
N ILE A 41 3.28 0.97 -7.39
CA ILE A 41 3.69 0.37 -8.67
C ILE A 41 5.05 0.94 -9.11
N ALA A 42 5.23 2.25 -9.04
CA ALA A 42 6.52 2.86 -9.39
C ALA A 42 7.65 2.31 -8.52
N GLU A 43 7.39 2.12 -7.23
CA GLU A 43 8.40 1.57 -6.30
C GLU A 43 8.77 0.13 -6.64
N ILE A 44 7.80 -0.74 -6.93
CA ILE A 44 8.12 -2.14 -7.26
C ILE A 44 8.85 -2.25 -8.59
N TYR A 45 8.51 -1.44 -9.59
CA TYR A 45 9.23 -1.42 -10.86
C TYR A 45 10.64 -0.88 -10.70
N ALA A 46 10.85 0.10 -9.83
CA ALA A 46 12.18 0.65 -9.55
C ALA A 46 13.13 -0.39 -8.97
N GLY A 47 12.63 -1.31 -8.15
CA GLY A 47 13.43 -2.38 -7.55
C GLY A 47 13.34 -3.72 -8.26
N MET A 48 12.65 -3.80 -9.39
CA MET A 48 12.38 -5.03 -10.10
C MET A 48 13.65 -5.59 -10.77
N ARG A 49 13.82 -6.91 -10.67
CA ARG A 49 14.86 -7.62 -11.42
C ARG A 49 14.32 -7.97 -12.81
N PRO A 50 15.18 -8.04 -13.86
CA PRO A 50 14.71 -8.35 -15.22
C PRO A 50 13.89 -9.64 -15.32
N ALA A 51 14.26 -10.67 -14.57
CA ALA A 51 13.54 -11.95 -14.57
C ALA A 51 12.16 -11.88 -13.90
N GLU A 52 11.85 -10.80 -13.19
CA GLU A 52 10.60 -10.63 -12.45
C GLU A 52 9.51 -9.90 -13.23
N GLU A 53 9.82 -9.40 -14.44
CA GLU A 53 8.91 -8.49 -15.17
C GLU A 53 7.55 -9.12 -15.43
N ASN A 54 7.50 -10.35 -15.93
CA ASN A 54 6.23 -11.00 -16.26
C ASN A 54 5.37 -11.25 -15.02
N ARG A 55 5.99 -11.66 -13.91
CA ARG A 55 5.25 -11.86 -12.66
C ARG A 55 4.75 -10.55 -12.09
N THR A 56 5.52 -9.50 -12.21
CA THR A 56 5.14 -8.16 -11.74
C THR A 56 3.94 -7.65 -12.53
N GLU A 57 3.97 -7.77 -13.87
CA GLU A 57 2.84 -7.39 -14.71
C GLU A 57 1.57 -8.19 -14.35
N ALA A 58 1.71 -9.50 -14.15
CA ALA A 58 0.58 -10.34 -13.79
C ALA A 58 -0.04 -9.92 -12.45
N LEU A 59 0.80 -9.61 -11.46
CA LEU A 59 0.31 -9.14 -10.16
C LEU A 59 -0.43 -7.82 -10.29
N VAL A 60 0.17 -6.83 -10.94
CA VAL A 60 -0.40 -5.48 -11.08
C VAL A 60 -1.72 -5.52 -11.83
N SER A 61 -1.83 -6.35 -12.89
CA SER A 61 -3.05 -6.44 -13.68
C SER A 61 -4.25 -7.00 -12.90
N GLY A 62 -4.00 -7.68 -11.81
CA GLY A 62 -5.06 -8.23 -10.95
C GLY A 62 -5.51 -7.29 -9.84
N LEU A 63 -4.93 -6.10 -9.74
CA LEU A 63 -5.22 -5.15 -8.67
C LEU A 63 -5.99 -3.95 -9.19
N GLU A 64 -6.88 -3.41 -8.33
CA GLU A 64 -7.47 -2.09 -8.57
C GLU A 64 -6.41 -1.04 -8.27
N LEU A 65 -6.30 -0.02 -9.13
CA LEU A 65 -5.25 0.99 -9.03
C LEU A 65 -5.84 2.34 -8.66
N TYR A 66 -5.25 2.99 -7.65
CA TYR A 66 -5.63 4.33 -7.23
C TYR A 66 -4.50 5.31 -7.51
N GLU A 67 -4.85 6.45 -8.07
CA GLU A 67 -3.91 7.52 -8.36
C GLU A 67 -3.96 8.59 -7.27
N LEU A 68 -2.89 9.35 -7.14
CA LEU A 68 -2.85 10.52 -6.27
C LEU A 68 -3.65 11.65 -6.95
N ASP A 69 -4.83 11.95 -6.41
CA ASP A 69 -5.64 13.07 -6.89
C ASP A 69 -5.44 14.32 -6.03
N GLY A 70 -6.15 15.40 -6.35
CA GLY A 70 -6.04 16.66 -5.63
C GLY A 70 -6.35 16.54 -4.14
N PRO A 71 -7.49 15.97 -3.75
CA PRO A 71 -7.81 15.78 -2.32
C PRO A 71 -6.79 14.93 -1.58
N SER A 72 -6.36 13.81 -2.16
CA SER A 72 -5.35 12.94 -1.54
C SER A 72 -4.00 13.64 -1.41
N ALA A 73 -3.61 14.44 -2.40
CA ALA A 73 -2.36 15.19 -2.35
C ALA A 73 -2.37 16.20 -1.21
N ARG A 74 -3.47 16.94 -1.05
CA ARG A 74 -3.61 17.90 0.06
C ARG A 74 -3.58 17.20 1.40
N LEU A 75 -4.28 16.08 1.53
CA LEU A 75 -4.29 15.31 2.77
C LEU A 75 -2.90 14.76 3.10
N ALA A 76 -2.18 14.22 2.10
CA ALA A 76 -0.82 13.69 2.30
C ALA A 76 0.11 14.77 2.84
N GLY A 77 0.07 15.97 2.26
CA GLY A 77 0.88 17.09 2.72
C GLY A 77 0.53 17.52 4.15
N LYS A 78 -0.76 17.58 4.47
CA LYS A 78 -1.21 17.92 5.82
C LYS A 78 -0.80 16.88 6.85
N LEU A 79 -0.90 15.60 6.52
CA LEU A 79 -0.45 14.52 7.41
C LEU A 79 1.04 14.63 7.70
N LYS A 80 1.85 14.84 6.67
CA LYS A 80 3.29 14.99 6.85
C LYS A 80 3.62 16.20 7.75
N ASN A 81 2.96 17.31 7.51
CA ASN A 81 3.15 18.54 8.29
C ASN A 81 2.76 18.33 9.76
N THR A 82 1.57 17.76 10.00
CA THR A 82 1.05 17.53 11.35
C THR A 82 1.97 16.61 12.15
N TRP A 83 2.41 15.51 11.57
CA TRP A 83 3.26 14.55 12.28
C TRP A 83 4.68 15.06 12.49
N ALA A 84 5.21 15.88 11.56
CA ALA A 84 6.51 16.55 11.76
C ALA A 84 6.48 17.45 13.00
N ARG A 85 5.38 18.17 13.23
CA ARG A 85 5.20 19.00 14.43
C ARG A 85 5.15 18.19 15.72
N LYS A 86 4.78 16.91 15.62
CA LYS A 86 4.77 16.00 16.77
C LYS A 86 6.10 15.28 16.95
N GLY A 87 7.10 15.61 16.14
CA GLY A 87 8.43 14.99 16.22
C GLY A 87 8.59 13.73 15.38
N HIS A 88 7.62 13.40 14.51
CA HIS A 88 7.69 12.23 13.64
C HIS A 88 7.93 12.66 12.20
N THR A 89 9.10 12.33 11.65
CA THR A 89 9.42 12.60 10.25
C THR A 89 8.96 11.44 9.39
N LEU A 90 7.77 11.58 8.80
CA LEU A 90 7.22 10.61 7.85
C LEU A 90 7.69 10.96 6.44
N THR A 91 7.93 9.96 5.60
CA THR A 91 8.23 10.23 4.20
C THR A 91 6.97 10.64 3.46
N LEU A 92 7.12 11.45 2.41
CA LEU A 92 5.97 11.84 1.59
C LEU A 92 5.33 10.62 0.93
N ALA A 93 6.13 9.63 0.54
CA ALA A 93 5.61 8.38 -0.02
C ALA A 93 4.63 7.69 0.94
N HIS A 94 4.98 7.57 2.22
CA HIS A 94 4.10 6.95 3.21
C HIS A 94 2.84 7.78 3.46
N THR A 95 2.95 9.10 3.51
CA THR A 95 1.77 9.95 3.71
C THR A 95 0.86 9.97 2.48
N ILE A 96 1.39 9.80 1.28
CA ILE A 96 0.59 9.63 0.06
C ILE A 96 -0.22 8.34 0.12
N VAL A 97 0.41 7.22 0.47
CA VAL A 97 -0.29 5.94 0.60
C VAL A 97 -1.37 6.03 1.69
N ALA A 98 -1.03 6.62 2.83
CA ALA A 98 -1.99 6.85 3.92
C ALA A 98 -3.19 7.67 3.46
N ALA A 99 -2.95 8.77 2.75
CA ALA A 99 -4.01 9.66 2.27
C ALA A 99 -4.94 8.94 1.29
N ILE A 100 -4.39 8.16 0.38
CA ILE A 100 -5.20 7.40 -0.58
C ILE A 100 -6.04 6.35 0.15
N ALA A 101 -5.45 5.63 1.11
CA ALA A 101 -6.18 4.66 1.91
C ALA A 101 -7.36 5.32 2.64
N ILE A 102 -7.14 6.47 3.25
CA ILE A 102 -8.18 7.21 3.97
C ILE A 102 -9.28 7.66 3.00
N GLU A 103 -8.91 8.32 1.91
CA GLU A 103 -9.87 8.87 0.95
C GLU A 103 -10.68 7.79 0.23
N ARG A 104 -10.10 6.62 0.02
CA ARG A 104 -10.78 5.50 -0.65
C ARG A 104 -11.46 4.54 0.30
N GLY A 105 -11.37 4.77 1.61
CA GLY A 105 -11.99 3.90 2.60
C GLY A 105 -11.39 2.50 2.62
N CYS A 106 -10.07 2.39 2.40
CA CYS A 106 -9.36 1.12 2.40
C CYS A 106 -8.71 0.85 3.74
N ALA A 107 -8.65 -0.44 4.12
CA ALA A 107 -7.73 -0.88 5.15
C ALA A 107 -6.37 -1.14 4.50
N LEU A 108 -5.29 -0.77 5.18
CA LEU A 108 -3.94 -0.85 4.66
C LEU A 108 -3.25 -2.12 5.13
N LEU A 109 -2.66 -2.87 4.19
CA LEU A 109 -1.79 -4.01 4.45
C LEU A 109 -0.35 -3.57 4.27
N THR A 110 0.41 -3.57 5.35
CA THR A 110 1.83 -3.19 5.33
C THR A 110 2.59 -3.86 6.47
N ASP A 111 3.85 -4.21 6.20
CA ASP A 111 4.79 -4.64 7.24
C ASP A 111 5.41 -3.45 7.97
N ASN A 112 5.36 -2.26 7.37
CA ASN A 112 5.96 -1.03 7.92
C ASN A 112 4.97 -0.25 8.79
N ARG A 113 4.35 -0.93 9.73
CA ARG A 113 3.24 -0.37 10.53
C ARG A 113 3.64 0.91 11.27
N LYS A 114 4.88 1.00 11.75
CA LYS A 114 5.41 2.19 12.45
C LYS A 114 5.45 3.45 11.58
N ASP A 115 5.45 3.28 10.24
CA ASP A 115 5.46 4.40 9.31
C ASP A 115 4.07 4.97 9.05
N PHE A 116 3.05 4.34 9.65
CA PHE A 116 1.65 4.76 9.54
C PHE A 116 1.04 4.98 10.93
N PRO A 117 1.55 5.96 11.72
CA PRO A 117 1.10 6.19 13.09
C PRO A 117 -0.24 6.93 13.17
N MET A 118 -0.75 7.46 12.06
CA MET A 118 -1.98 8.24 12.07
C MET A 118 -3.20 7.35 12.35
N PRO A 119 -4.04 7.72 13.34
CA PRO A 119 -5.19 6.89 13.71
C PRO A 119 -6.28 6.83 12.63
N GLU A 120 -6.27 7.76 11.67
CA GLU A 120 -7.23 7.76 10.56
C GLU A 120 -6.99 6.59 9.59
N VAL A 121 -5.78 6.04 9.55
CA VAL A 121 -5.47 4.88 8.72
C VAL A 121 -5.88 3.61 9.47
N GLN A 122 -6.76 2.83 8.85
CA GLN A 122 -7.10 1.50 9.36
C GLN A 122 -6.04 0.51 8.89
N LEU A 123 -5.24 -0.01 9.83
CA LEU A 123 -4.27 -1.05 9.51
C LEU A 123 -4.95 -2.42 9.61
N TYR A 124 -4.83 -3.22 8.56
CA TYR A 124 -5.39 -4.58 8.55
C TYR A 124 -4.45 -5.52 9.30
N PRO A 125 -4.96 -6.41 10.18
CA PRO A 125 -4.10 -7.34 10.92
C PRO A 125 -3.35 -8.29 9.98
N LEU A 126 -2.04 -8.45 10.22
CA LEU A 126 -1.23 -9.41 9.50
C LEU A 126 -1.29 -10.79 10.19
N PRO A 127 -1.20 -11.86 9.40
CA PRO A 127 -1.24 -13.20 9.98
C PRO A 127 0.02 -13.53 10.78
#